data_ecbb4fec1179db84466eb8d275d3a9e0
#
_entry.id   ecbb4fec1179db84466eb8d275d3a9e0
#
_cell.length_a   1.000
_cell.length_b   1.000
_cell.length_c   1.000
_cell.angle_alpha   90.00
_cell.angle_beta   90.00
_cell.angle_gamma   90.00
#
_symmetry.space_group_name_H-M   'P 1'
#
loop_
_entity.id
_entity.type
_entity.pdbx_description
1 polymer ?
#
loop_
_entity_poly.entity_id
_entity_poly.type
_entity_poly.pdbx_seq_one_letter_code
_entity_poly.pdbx_strand_id
1 'polypeptide(L)'
;MKNMASIGFSKYSITEEGRIYSHKSNRFLNPYKSIDKAGGYFVHSLWNDDTKQKIVKLHRLVAIMYIPNPENKEQVNHIDGDKSNNKASNLEWCTAKENSQHSVKNKLYGRNTDSSRRVRRETTTEKVHAICKLIQQGLTNYKIADELDVCRKVVERIKNRKRYTEISKDYTW
;
A
#
# COMPACT_ATOMS: atom_id res chain seq x y z
N MET A 1 13.04 20.28 -20.76
CA MET A 1 13.81 19.66 -19.64
C MET A 1 14.21 20.74 -18.65
N LYS A 2 13.94 20.57 -17.36
CA LYS A 2 14.27 21.52 -16.29
C LYS A 2 15.40 20.98 -15.42
N ASN A 3 16.37 21.83 -15.06
CA ASN A 3 17.41 21.49 -14.10
C ASN A 3 16.82 21.40 -12.70
N MET A 4 17.27 20.42 -11.91
CA MET A 4 16.72 20.12 -10.59
C MET A 4 17.50 20.79 -9.44
N ALA A 5 18.29 21.83 -9.71
CA ALA A 5 19.07 22.57 -8.69
C ALA A 5 18.17 23.18 -7.61
N SER A 6 16.96 23.68 -7.96
CA SER A 6 16.01 24.27 -7.01
C SER A 6 15.54 23.31 -5.91
N ILE A 7 15.72 21.99 -6.10
CA ILE A 7 15.37 20.95 -5.16
C ILE A 7 16.58 20.16 -4.65
N GLY A 8 17.79 20.71 -4.82
CA GLY A 8 19.03 20.16 -4.30
C GLY A 8 19.63 19.00 -5.11
N PHE A 9 19.37 18.94 -6.42
CA PHE A 9 19.88 17.92 -7.34
C PHE A 9 20.44 18.56 -8.62
N SER A 10 21.36 19.52 -8.48
CA SER A 10 21.95 20.33 -9.59
C SER A 10 22.57 19.51 -10.71
N LYS A 11 23.05 18.30 -10.40
CA LYS A 11 23.70 17.36 -11.33
C LYS A 11 22.74 16.66 -12.27
N TYR A 12 21.42 16.94 -12.15
CA TYR A 12 20.38 16.26 -12.93
C TYR A 12 19.39 17.24 -13.51
N SER A 13 18.79 16.84 -14.63
CA SER A 13 17.61 17.49 -15.21
C SER A 13 16.50 16.48 -15.42
N ILE A 14 15.25 16.96 -15.43
CA ILE A 14 14.07 16.12 -15.64
C ILE A 14 13.23 16.63 -16.80
N THR A 15 12.59 15.74 -17.56
CA THR A 15 11.63 16.07 -18.62
C THR A 15 10.19 16.01 -18.11
N GLU A 16 9.25 16.53 -18.84
CA GLU A 16 7.80 16.46 -18.54
C GLU A 16 7.27 15.02 -18.57
N GLU A 17 7.91 14.15 -19.35
CA GLU A 17 7.58 12.72 -19.45
C GLU A 17 8.18 11.90 -18.29
N GLY A 18 8.91 12.54 -17.36
CA GLY A 18 9.51 11.87 -16.21
C GLY A 18 10.82 11.15 -16.54
N ARG A 19 11.60 11.60 -17.52
CA ARG A 19 12.94 11.08 -17.79
C ARG A 19 13.98 11.93 -17.10
N ILE A 20 14.90 11.30 -16.34
CA ILE A 20 15.98 12.01 -15.64
C ILE A 20 17.27 11.89 -16.44
N TYR A 21 17.87 13.02 -16.72
CA TYR A 21 19.19 13.14 -17.37
C TYR A 21 20.25 13.46 -16.34
N SER A 22 21.35 12.72 -16.35
CA SER A 22 22.51 12.95 -15.49
C SER A 22 23.59 13.72 -16.27
N HIS A 23 23.91 14.93 -15.80
CA HIS A 23 24.97 15.74 -16.39
C HIS A 23 26.37 15.14 -16.18
N LYS A 24 26.56 14.41 -15.07
CA LYS A 24 27.84 13.75 -14.78
C LYS A 24 28.11 12.59 -15.75
N SER A 25 27.13 11.78 -16.06
CA SER A 25 27.26 10.60 -16.92
C SER A 25 26.81 10.85 -18.37
N ASN A 26 26.35 12.06 -18.67
CA ASN A 26 25.90 12.52 -19.97
C ASN A 26 24.87 11.59 -20.65
N ARG A 27 23.91 11.08 -19.85
CA ARG A 27 22.89 10.13 -20.32
C ARG A 27 21.60 10.19 -19.49
N PHE A 28 20.52 9.66 -20.06
CA PHE A 28 19.30 9.38 -19.32
C PHE A 28 19.48 8.19 -18.38
N LEU A 29 18.89 8.30 -17.20
CA LEU A 29 18.90 7.24 -16.19
C LEU A 29 17.64 6.38 -16.33
N ASN A 30 17.78 5.09 -16.11
CA ASN A 30 16.64 4.17 -16.06
C ASN A 30 16.04 4.14 -14.64
N PRO A 31 14.73 4.37 -14.48
CA PRO A 31 14.06 4.21 -13.21
C PRO A 31 13.93 2.72 -12.87
N TYR A 32 13.78 2.41 -11.58
CA TYR A 32 13.44 1.07 -11.12
C TYR A 32 12.16 1.10 -10.28
N LYS A 33 11.44 -0.01 -10.21
CA LYS A 33 10.23 -0.11 -9.39
C LYS A 33 10.59 -0.30 -7.93
N SER A 34 9.98 0.50 -7.06
CA SER A 34 10.12 0.33 -5.62
C SER A 34 9.48 -1.00 -5.17
N ILE A 35 10.15 -1.70 -4.24
CA ILE A 35 9.70 -2.98 -3.66
C ILE A 35 8.88 -2.74 -2.38
N ASP A 36 8.68 -1.47 -1.99
CA ASP A 36 7.93 -1.12 -0.78
C ASP A 36 6.47 -1.60 -0.80
N LYS A 37 5.85 -1.70 0.39
CA LYS A 37 4.46 -2.15 0.55
C LYS A 37 3.44 -1.28 -0.20
N ALA A 38 3.78 -0.04 -0.54
CA ALA A 38 2.96 0.85 -1.34
C ALA A 38 2.99 0.52 -2.84
N GLY A 39 3.86 -0.39 -3.23
CA GLY A 39 3.95 -1.12 -4.49
C GLY A 39 3.96 -0.31 -5.79
N GLY A 40 5.00 -0.52 -6.60
CA GLY A 40 4.95 -0.25 -8.02
C GLY A 40 5.26 1.18 -8.47
N TYR A 41 5.67 2.11 -7.60
CA TYR A 41 6.15 3.42 -8.04
C TYR A 41 7.53 3.33 -8.65
N PHE A 42 7.76 4.09 -9.72
CA PHE A 42 9.09 4.28 -10.25
C PHE A 42 9.88 5.25 -9.37
N VAL A 43 11.12 4.86 -9.07
CA VAL A 43 12.05 5.60 -8.23
C VAL A 43 13.42 5.71 -8.90
N HIS A 44 14.19 6.71 -8.48
CA HIS A 44 15.61 6.85 -8.80
C HIS A 44 16.41 7.00 -7.50
N SER A 45 17.61 6.45 -7.49
CA SER A 45 18.62 6.73 -6.48
C SER A 45 19.53 7.83 -7.02
N LEU A 46 19.39 9.04 -6.47
CA LEU A 46 20.12 10.23 -6.92
C LEU A 46 21.00 10.75 -5.79
N TRP A 47 22.13 11.35 -6.17
CA TRP A 47 23.02 12.08 -5.26
C TRP A 47 22.56 13.53 -5.20
N ASN A 48 22.20 14.02 -4.01
CA ASN A 48 21.90 15.42 -3.81
C ASN A 48 23.19 16.28 -3.80
N ASP A 49 23.04 17.59 -3.72
CA ASP A 49 24.15 18.52 -3.74
C ASP A 49 25.04 18.41 -2.48
N ASP A 50 24.48 17.93 -1.35
CA ASP A 50 25.23 17.58 -0.11
C ASP A 50 25.95 16.23 -0.19
N THR A 51 26.09 15.64 -1.35
CA THR A 51 26.74 14.34 -1.58
C THR A 51 26.10 13.16 -0.85
N LYS A 52 24.81 13.25 -0.52
CA LYS A 52 24.02 12.15 0.05
C LYS A 52 23.18 11.49 -1.02
N GLN A 53 23.18 10.16 -1.01
CA GLN A 53 22.30 9.39 -1.89
C GLN A 53 20.88 9.37 -1.35
N LYS A 54 19.89 9.68 -2.19
CA LYS A 54 18.47 9.67 -1.84
C LYS A 54 17.66 8.89 -2.88
N ILE A 55 16.75 8.05 -2.39
CA ILE A 55 15.76 7.39 -3.22
C ILE A 55 14.57 8.35 -3.34
N VAL A 56 14.25 8.75 -4.56
CA VAL A 56 13.20 9.72 -4.86
C VAL A 56 12.15 9.12 -5.79
N LYS A 57 10.88 9.40 -5.51
CA LYS A 57 9.76 8.93 -6.35
C LYS A 57 9.65 9.81 -7.58
N LEU A 58 9.64 9.20 -8.76
CA LEU A 58 9.67 9.90 -10.04
C LEU A 58 8.48 10.85 -10.23
N HIS A 59 7.24 10.38 -9.99
CA HIS A 59 6.04 11.22 -10.09
C HIS A 59 6.11 12.48 -9.21
N ARG A 60 6.69 12.37 -8.00
CA ARG A 60 6.84 13.55 -7.14
C ARG A 60 7.84 14.56 -7.69
N LEU A 61 8.95 14.09 -8.28
CA LEU A 61 9.91 14.99 -8.92
C LEU A 61 9.28 15.73 -10.10
N VAL A 62 8.52 15.02 -10.95
CA VAL A 62 7.81 15.65 -12.06
C VAL A 62 6.81 16.67 -11.54
N ALA A 63 6.00 16.33 -10.54
CA ALA A 63 5.01 17.23 -9.97
C ALA A 63 5.66 18.51 -9.40
N ILE A 64 6.73 18.37 -8.61
CA ILE A 64 7.47 19.51 -8.05
C ILE A 64 8.03 20.43 -9.15
N MET A 65 8.51 19.87 -10.24
CA MET A 65 9.18 20.64 -11.28
C MET A 65 8.22 21.26 -12.29
N TYR A 66 7.05 20.67 -12.52
CA TYR A 66 6.19 21.03 -13.64
C TYR A 66 4.78 21.47 -13.26
N ILE A 67 4.27 21.08 -12.09
CA ILE A 67 2.88 21.31 -11.69
C ILE A 67 2.83 22.33 -10.54
N PRO A 68 2.20 23.50 -10.70
CA PRO A 68 2.01 24.43 -9.60
C PRO A 68 1.22 23.83 -8.45
N ASN A 69 1.60 24.14 -7.20
CA ASN A 69 0.91 23.68 -5.99
C ASN A 69 0.61 24.85 -5.04
N PRO A 70 -0.28 25.79 -5.43
CA PRO A 70 -0.56 26.96 -4.62
C PRO A 70 -1.24 26.65 -3.30
N GLU A 71 -1.94 25.51 -3.22
CA GLU A 71 -2.64 25.05 -2.00
C GLU A 71 -1.76 24.17 -1.10
N ASN A 72 -0.47 23.99 -1.41
CA ASN A 72 0.47 23.14 -0.68
C ASN A 72 -0.07 21.73 -0.37
N LYS A 73 -0.76 21.12 -1.35
CA LYS A 73 -1.27 19.75 -1.22
C LYS A 73 -0.11 18.76 -1.09
N GLU A 74 -0.26 17.77 -0.20
CA GLU A 74 0.86 16.89 0.19
C GLU A 74 1.08 15.70 -0.74
N GLN A 75 0.02 15.26 -1.45
CA GLN A 75 0.05 14.06 -2.26
C GLN A 75 0.05 14.38 -3.74
N VAL A 76 0.61 13.46 -4.54
CA VAL A 76 0.53 13.47 -5.99
C VAL A 76 -0.22 12.23 -6.43
N ASN A 77 -1.28 12.43 -7.20
CA ASN A 77 -2.11 11.39 -7.77
C ASN A 77 -1.80 11.19 -9.25
N HIS A 78 -1.96 9.96 -9.75
CA HIS A 78 -1.99 9.64 -11.17
C HIS A 78 -3.45 9.68 -11.63
N ILE A 79 -3.79 10.59 -12.55
CA ILE A 79 -5.18 10.85 -12.99
C ILE A 79 -5.79 9.58 -13.61
N ASP A 80 -5.01 8.82 -14.38
CA ASP A 80 -5.43 7.54 -14.98
C ASP A 80 -5.33 6.33 -14.03
N GLY A 81 -4.77 6.53 -12.83
CA GLY A 81 -4.50 5.46 -11.85
C GLY A 81 -3.30 4.56 -12.19
N ASP A 82 -2.63 4.77 -13.31
CA ASP A 82 -1.44 4.01 -13.69
C ASP A 82 -0.17 4.64 -13.11
N LYS A 83 0.42 4.00 -12.10
CA LYS A 83 1.66 4.43 -11.45
C LYS A 83 2.88 4.42 -12.37
N SER A 84 2.77 3.86 -13.56
CA SER A 84 3.84 3.85 -14.55
C SER A 84 3.83 5.09 -15.46
N ASN A 85 2.70 5.77 -15.58
CA ASN A 85 2.53 6.96 -16.40
C ASN A 85 2.87 8.24 -15.63
N ASN A 86 4.16 8.59 -15.58
CA ASN A 86 4.69 9.70 -14.81
C ASN A 86 4.79 11.02 -15.61
N LYS A 87 4.01 11.18 -16.69
CA LYS A 87 3.94 12.43 -17.45
C LYS A 87 3.29 13.53 -16.62
N ALA A 88 3.79 14.77 -16.73
CA ALA A 88 3.23 15.91 -16.00
C ALA A 88 1.73 16.10 -16.25
N SER A 89 1.26 15.86 -17.50
CA SER A 89 -0.16 15.93 -17.87
C SER A 89 -1.06 14.89 -17.20
N ASN A 90 -0.48 13.82 -16.64
CA ASN A 90 -1.19 12.75 -15.94
C ASN A 90 -1.08 12.84 -14.42
N LEU A 91 -0.45 13.88 -13.89
CA LEU A 91 -0.23 14.05 -12.47
C LEU A 91 -0.96 15.28 -11.95
N GLU A 92 -1.46 15.17 -10.72
CA GLU A 92 -2.09 16.28 -10.02
C GLU A 92 -1.71 16.30 -8.54
N TRP A 93 -1.63 17.49 -7.96
CA TRP A 93 -1.54 17.64 -6.52
C TRP A 93 -2.89 17.41 -5.87
N CYS A 94 -2.93 16.62 -4.83
CA CYS A 94 -4.18 16.29 -4.11
C CYS A 94 -3.97 16.15 -2.60
N THR A 95 -5.05 16.29 -1.86
CA THR A 95 -5.13 15.93 -0.45
C THR A 95 -5.32 14.41 -0.30
N ALA A 96 -5.08 13.88 0.90
CA ALA A 96 -5.34 12.46 1.20
C ALA A 96 -6.81 12.07 0.95
N LYS A 97 -7.74 12.99 1.25
CA LYS A 97 -9.19 12.78 1.02
C LYS A 97 -9.53 12.68 -0.47
N GLU A 98 -9.04 13.63 -1.28
CA GLU A 98 -9.23 13.62 -2.73
C GLU A 98 -8.64 12.38 -3.37
N ASN A 99 -7.42 11.98 -2.98
CA ASN A 99 -6.78 10.79 -3.48
C ASN A 99 -7.55 9.51 -3.13
N SER A 100 -8.09 9.42 -1.91
CA SER A 100 -8.95 8.31 -1.50
C SER A 100 -10.24 8.26 -2.31
N GLN A 101 -10.91 9.40 -2.53
CA GLN A 101 -12.12 9.48 -3.35
C GLN A 101 -11.86 9.09 -4.81
N HIS A 102 -10.76 9.57 -5.40
CA HIS A 102 -10.32 9.18 -6.73
C HIS A 102 -10.13 7.67 -6.84
N SER A 103 -9.45 7.06 -5.87
CA SER A 103 -9.21 5.62 -5.80
C SER A 103 -10.51 4.81 -5.73
N VAL A 104 -11.51 5.28 -4.93
CA VAL A 104 -12.85 4.67 -4.86
C VAL A 104 -13.57 4.77 -6.19
N LYS A 105 -13.65 5.98 -6.75
CA LYS A 105 -14.37 6.27 -8.01
C LYS A 105 -13.85 5.42 -9.17
N ASN A 106 -12.53 5.27 -9.27
CA ASN A 106 -11.87 4.55 -10.36
C ASN A 106 -11.63 3.06 -10.03
N LYS A 107 -12.17 2.54 -8.92
CA LYS A 107 -12.01 1.14 -8.48
C LYS A 107 -10.54 0.70 -8.42
N LEU A 108 -9.63 1.62 -8.08
CA LEU A 108 -8.19 1.39 -8.01
C LEU A 108 -7.75 0.64 -6.74
N TYR A 109 -8.67 0.38 -5.82
CA TYR A 109 -8.42 -0.52 -4.70
C TYR A 109 -8.02 -1.87 -5.29
N GLY A 110 -6.80 -2.27 -4.96
CA GLY A 110 -6.17 -3.44 -5.54
C GLY A 110 -7.09 -4.66 -5.58
N ARG A 111 -6.96 -5.46 -6.61
CA ARG A 111 -7.68 -6.72 -6.88
C ARG A 111 -7.65 -7.74 -5.74
N ASN A 112 -7.06 -7.39 -4.59
CA ASN A 112 -7.02 -8.18 -3.36
C ASN A 112 -8.09 -7.79 -2.34
N THR A 113 -8.97 -6.83 -2.64
CA THR A 113 -10.26 -6.72 -1.95
C THR A 113 -11.28 -7.56 -2.71
N ASP A 114 -10.99 -8.82 -2.88
CA ASP A 114 -12.03 -9.80 -3.06
C ASP A 114 -12.91 -9.73 -1.79
N SER A 115 -13.93 -8.90 -1.85
CA SER A 115 -14.95 -8.81 -0.79
C SER A 115 -15.66 -10.16 -0.63
N SER A 116 -15.55 -11.09 -1.61
CA SER A 116 -16.00 -12.47 -1.48
C SER A 116 -15.13 -13.26 -0.49
N ARG A 117 -13.86 -12.88 -0.28
CA ARG A 117 -13.01 -13.43 0.80
C ARG A 117 -13.24 -12.79 2.16
N ARG A 118 -13.93 -11.63 2.22
CA ARG A 118 -14.44 -11.02 3.44
C ARG A 118 -15.94 -11.32 3.63
N VAL A 119 -16.47 -12.38 3.09
CA VAL A 119 -17.61 -13.01 3.75
C VAL A 119 -17.11 -13.23 5.18
N ARG A 120 -17.55 -12.38 6.12
CA ARG A 120 -17.47 -12.72 7.54
C ARG A 120 -18.11 -14.10 7.61
N ARG A 121 -17.30 -15.15 7.65
CA ARG A 121 -17.79 -16.48 7.96
C ARG A 121 -18.39 -16.30 9.33
N GLU A 122 -19.72 -16.13 9.37
CA GLU A 122 -20.41 -15.97 10.63
C GLU A 122 -20.12 -17.23 11.43
N THR A 123 -19.45 -17.02 12.53
CA THR A 123 -19.20 -18.11 13.47
C THR A 123 -20.52 -18.26 14.23
N THR A 124 -21.38 -19.14 13.76
CA THR A 124 -22.66 -19.43 14.40
C THR A 124 -22.41 -20.03 15.80
N THR A 125 -23.44 -19.99 16.65
CA THR A 125 -23.36 -20.54 17.99
C THR A 125 -22.96 -22.02 17.98
N GLU A 126 -23.47 -22.80 17.03
CA GLU A 126 -23.15 -24.22 16.84
C GLU A 126 -21.67 -24.40 16.52
N LYS A 127 -21.10 -23.57 15.64
CA LYS A 127 -19.65 -23.58 15.34
C LYS A 127 -18.81 -23.22 16.57
N VAL A 128 -19.28 -22.30 17.41
CA VAL A 128 -18.57 -21.97 18.67
C VAL A 128 -18.53 -23.17 19.60
N HIS A 129 -19.66 -23.86 19.79
CA HIS A 129 -19.70 -25.10 20.57
C HIS A 129 -18.80 -26.19 20.00
N ALA A 130 -18.80 -26.38 18.67
CA ALA A 130 -17.88 -27.34 18.02
C ALA A 130 -16.41 -26.98 18.25
N ILE A 131 -16.05 -25.69 18.12
CA ILE A 131 -14.67 -25.22 18.42
C ILE A 131 -14.30 -25.54 19.87
N CYS A 132 -15.18 -25.26 20.83
CA CYS A 132 -14.93 -25.55 22.26
C CYS A 132 -14.69 -27.04 22.51
N LYS A 133 -15.52 -27.94 21.94
CA LYS A 133 -15.35 -29.38 22.03
C LYS A 133 -14.01 -29.85 21.47
N LEU A 134 -13.61 -29.35 20.29
CA LEU A 134 -12.35 -29.72 19.66
C LEU A 134 -11.14 -29.19 20.45
N ILE A 135 -11.26 -28.04 21.12
CA ILE A 135 -10.24 -27.53 22.04
C ILE A 135 -10.09 -28.48 23.25
N GLN A 136 -11.17 -28.94 23.84
CA GLN A 136 -11.15 -29.91 24.96
C GLN A 136 -10.50 -31.25 24.56
N GLN A 137 -10.66 -31.68 23.31
CA GLN A 137 -10.02 -32.86 22.76
C GLN A 137 -8.51 -32.65 22.47
N GLY A 138 -7.99 -31.43 22.73
CA GLY A 138 -6.55 -31.14 22.58
C GLY A 138 -6.11 -30.86 21.12
N LEU A 139 -7.05 -30.64 20.21
CA LEU A 139 -6.69 -30.31 18.82
C LEU A 139 -5.99 -28.95 18.72
N THR A 140 -5.09 -28.85 17.77
CA THR A 140 -4.39 -27.57 17.50
C THR A 140 -5.32 -26.56 16.82
N ASN A 141 -5.09 -25.28 17.08
CA ASN A 141 -5.90 -24.20 16.47
C ASN A 141 -5.92 -24.26 14.94
N TYR A 142 -4.88 -24.81 14.31
CA TYR A 142 -4.80 -25.00 12.86
C TYR A 142 -5.79 -26.08 12.39
N LYS A 143 -5.77 -27.27 13.03
CA LYS A 143 -6.67 -28.37 12.67
C LYS A 143 -8.14 -27.98 12.86
N ILE A 144 -8.47 -27.33 13.99
CA ILE A 144 -9.83 -26.84 14.26
C ILE A 144 -10.29 -25.83 13.22
N ALA A 145 -9.39 -24.90 12.82
CA ALA A 145 -9.71 -23.89 11.83
C ALA A 145 -9.98 -24.48 10.45
N ASP A 146 -9.23 -25.50 10.08
CA ASP A 146 -9.36 -26.23 8.81
C ASP A 146 -10.64 -27.06 8.77
N GLU A 147 -10.89 -27.86 9.81
CA GLU A 147 -12.04 -28.76 9.93
C GLU A 147 -13.40 -28.03 9.92
N LEU A 148 -13.47 -26.88 10.61
CA LEU A 148 -14.73 -26.12 10.76
C LEU A 148 -14.84 -24.96 9.76
N ASP A 149 -13.87 -24.81 8.85
CA ASP A 149 -13.79 -23.70 7.90
C ASP A 149 -13.96 -22.32 8.56
N VAL A 150 -13.16 -22.07 9.61
CA VAL A 150 -13.16 -20.81 10.35
C VAL A 150 -11.75 -20.19 10.38
N CYS A 151 -11.69 -18.89 10.64
CA CYS A 151 -10.39 -18.23 10.78
C CYS A 151 -9.67 -18.69 12.06
N ARG A 152 -8.39 -19.10 11.96
CA ARG A 152 -7.55 -19.49 13.11
C ARG A 152 -7.57 -18.49 14.27
N LYS A 153 -7.63 -17.16 13.96
CA LYS A 153 -7.76 -16.13 15.01
C LYS A 153 -9.07 -16.19 15.79
N VAL A 154 -10.14 -16.73 15.21
CA VAL A 154 -11.41 -16.94 15.92
C VAL A 154 -11.22 -18.06 16.94
N VAL A 155 -10.64 -19.19 16.54
CA VAL A 155 -10.32 -20.31 17.42
C VAL A 155 -9.42 -19.86 18.59
N GLU A 156 -8.35 -19.12 18.28
CA GLU A 156 -7.43 -18.57 19.28
C GLU A 156 -8.13 -17.64 20.29
N ARG A 157 -9.03 -16.76 19.82
CA ARG A 157 -9.79 -15.84 20.71
C ARG A 157 -10.79 -16.55 21.58
N ILE A 158 -11.42 -17.65 21.09
CA ILE A 158 -12.31 -18.50 21.89
C ILE A 158 -11.48 -19.24 22.94
N LYS A 159 -10.38 -19.88 22.55
CA LYS A 159 -9.46 -20.57 23.44
C LYS A 159 -8.94 -19.68 24.57
N ASN A 160 -8.59 -18.42 24.23
CA ASN A 160 -8.11 -17.43 25.19
C ASN A 160 -9.25 -16.65 25.88
N ARG A 161 -10.50 -17.09 25.75
CA ARG A 161 -11.71 -16.47 26.35
C ARG A 161 -11.84 -14.97 26.07
N LYS A 162 -11.38 -14.52 24.86
CA LYS A 162 -11.48 -13.12 24.39
C LYS A 162 -12.68 -12.87 23.49
N ARG A 163 -13.45 -13.90 23.16
CA ARG A 163 -14.65 -13.84 22.33
C ARG A 163 -15.56 -15.02 22.65
N TYR A 164 -16.88 -14.81 22.57
CA TYR A 164 -17.91 -15.80 22.92
C TYR A 164 -17.73 -16.36 24.35
N THR A 165 -17.42 -15.48 25.30
CA THR A 165 -17.13 -15.82 26.70
C THR A 165 -18.29 -16.53 27.37
N GLU A 166 -19.54 -16.14 27.08
CA GLU A 166 -20.74 -16.76 27.64
C GLU A 166 -20.86 -18.25 27.28
N ILE A 167 -20.41 -18.62 26.08
CA ILE A 167 -20.45 -20.02 25.63
C ILE A 167 -19.18 -20.77 26.11
N SER A 168 -18.02 -20.13 25.98
CA SER A 168 -16.75 -20.78 26.28
C SER A 168 -16.51 -21.03 27.77
N LYS A 169 -17.23 -20.33 28.67
CA LYS A 169 -17.15 -20.57 30.13
C LYS A 169 -17.66 -21.97 30.57
N ASP A 170 -18.58 -22.56 29.78
CA ASP A 170 -19.16 -23.86 30.07
C ASP A 170 -18.23 -25.03 29.71
N TYR A 171 -17.07 -24.74 29.14
CA TYR A 171 -16.07 -25.71 28.71
C TYR A 171 -14.77 -25.55 29.52
N THR A 172 -14.13 -26.67 29.87
CA THR A 172 -12.85 -26.71 30.59
C THR A 172 -11.73 -27.15 29.67
N TRP A 173 -10.65 -26.39 29.59
CA TRP A 173 -9.39 -26.72 28.92
C TRP A 173 -8.24 -25.95 29.55
#